data_ba452cee4553673c658eeea388e954c9
#
_entry.id   ba452cee4553673c658eeea388e954c9
#
_cell.length_a   1.000
_cell.length_b   1.000
_cell.length_c   1.000
_cell.angle_alpha   90.00
_cell.angle_beta   90.00
_cell.angle_gamma   90.00
#
_symmetry.space_group_name_H-M   'P 1'
#
loop_
_entity.id
_entity.type
_entity.pdbx_description
1 polymer ?
#
loop_
_entity_poly.entity_id
_entity_poly.type
_entity_poly.pdbx_seq_one_letter_code
_entity_poly.pdbx_strand_id
1 'polypeptide(L)'
;MIAKIGRYHLCEEFSHMRLFHEMFRTFRLDNVQWVPLGKWMGRMYRLFPRFPEAFMAPPAFVTELMGLTVYQHIDGALDKILADEPKARDRVRELLREIMTDELAHVGQRRNFMGPIGLGAARLFVEPMYRAFFRDLPETRLLFDLDHMVRDGKTFDYSAIAPEMIEKSWVPSYCKTLPRSEDGSRFDNLRRG
;
A
#
# COMPACT_ATOMS: atom_id res chain seq x y z
N MET A 1 19.41 -2.09 12.23
CA MET A 1 18.92 -1.87 10.86
C MET A 1 17.40 -2.04 10.80
N ILE A 2 16.84 -3.21 11.06
CA ILE A 2 15.38 -3.52 11.00
C ILE A 2 14.54 -2.53 11.81
N ALA A 3 14.91 -2.23 13.08
CA ALA A 3 14.17 -1.29 13.90
C ALA A 3 14.15 0.15 13.36
N LYS A 4 15.14 0.55 12.56
CA LYS A 4 15.17 1.86 11.88
C LYS A 4 14.20 1.86 10.70
N ILE A 5 14.20 0.80 9.91
CA ILE A 5 13.26 0.62 8.79
C ILE A 5 11.82 0.63 9.28
N GLY A 6 11.52 -0.14 10.35
CA GLY A 6 10.18 -0.15 10.93
C GLY A 6 9.71 1.20 11.46
N ARG A 7 10.62 2.04 11.96
CA ARG A 7 10.26 3.42 12.37
C ARG A 7 9.94 4.32 11.18
N TYR A 8 10.69 4.21 10.08
CA TYR A 8 10.37 4.95 8.86
C TYR A 8 9.01 4.54 8.29
N HIS A 9 8.77 3.23 8.16
CA HIS A 9 7.49 2.69 7.72
C HIS A 9 6.33 3.25 8.58
N LEU A 10 6.46 3.23 9.90
CA LEU A 10 5.44 3.78 10.79
C LEU A 10 5.19 5.28 10.55
N CYS A 11 6.24 6.06 10.29
CA CYS A 11 6.10 7.48 9.97
C CYS A 11 5.38 7.70 8.63
N GLU A 12 5.66 6.87 7.64
CA GLU A 12 4.98 6.90 6.33
C GLU A 12 3.49 6.57 6.49
N GLU A 13 3.13 5.57 7.29
CA GLU A 13 1.73 5.24 7.60
C GLU A 13 0.98 6.41 8.26
N PHE A 14 1.61 7.14 9.18
CA PHE A 14 1.02 8.37 9.72
C PHE A 14 0.87 9.47 8.67
N SER A 15 1.79 9.56 7.72
CA SER A 15 1.65 10.47 6.58
C SER A 15 0.46 10.08 5.70
N HIS A 16 0.27 8.80 5.40
CA HIS A 16 -0.89 8.31 4.64
C HIS A 16 -2.21 8.69 5.31
N MET A 17 -2.31 8.56 6.64
CA MET A 17 -3.51 9.01 7.37
C MET A 17 -3.80 10.51 7.14
N ARG A 18 -2.77 11.36 7.10
CA ARG A 18 -2.92 12.78 6.79
C ARG A 18 -3.42 13.01 5.37
N LEU A 19 -2.84 12.30 4.39
CA LEU A 19 -3.21 12.40 2.99
C LEU A 19 -4.65 11.93 2.75
N PHE A 20 -5.06 10.83 3.35
CA PHE A 20 -6.46 10.37 3.32
C PHE A 20 -7.41 11.38 3.97
N HIS A 21 -7.01 11.98 5.10
CA HIS A 21 -7.83 13.00 5.74
C HIS A 21 -8.02 14.22 4.84
N GLU A 22 -7.00 14.64 4.11
CA GLU A 22 -7.10 15.70 3.11
C GLU A 22 -8.07 15.33 1.98
N MET A 23 -8.00 14.11 1.45
CA MET A 23 -8.94 13.61 0.45
C MET A 23 -10.39 13.64 0.98
N PHE A 24 -10.61 13.16 2.21
CA PHE A 24 -11.94 13.16 2.82
C PHE A 24 -12.50 14.58 2.96
N ARG A 25 -11.69 15.55 3.37
CA ARG A 25 -12.10 16.95 3.46
C ARG A 25 -12.40 17.55 2.09
N THR A 26 -11.63 17.20 1.07
CA THR A 26 -11.86 17.66 -0.31
C THR A 26 -13.28 17.31 -0.77
N PHE A 27 -13.78 16.13 -0.41
CA PHE A 27 -15.13 15.66 -0.74
C PHE A 27 -16.15 15.84 0.37
N ARG A 28 -15.81 16.55 1.46
CA ARG A 28 -16.67 16.75 2.65
C ARG A 28 -17.13 15.44 3.30
N LEU A 29 -16.31 14.40 3.21
CA LEU A 29 -16.57 13.08 3.77
C LEU A 29 -16.22 13.00 5.27
N ASP A 30 -15.60 14.01 5.83
CA ASP A 30 -15.34 14.19 7.26
C ASP A 30 -16.63 14.27 8.09
N ASN A 31 -17.76 14.59 7.46
CA ASN A 31 -19.09 14.62 8.09
C ASN A 31 -19.85 13.29 7.94
N VAL A 32 -19.28 12.29 7.25
CA VAL A 32 -19.93 10.99 7.06
C VAL A 32 -19.62 10.10 8.26
N GLN A 33 -20.64 9.47 8.82
CA GLN A 33 -20.44 8.45 9.86
C GLN A 33 -19.92 7.17 9.22
N TRP A 34 -18.65 6.86 9.48
CA TRP A 34 -18.00 5.67 8.97
C TRP A 34 -18.44 4.42 9.71
N VAL A 35 -18.73 3.38 8.95
CA VAL A 35 -19.00 2.07 9.51
C VAL A 35 -17.67 1.44 9.96
N PRO A 36 -17.59 0.94 11.21
CA PRO A 36 -16.35 0.28 11.65
C PRO A 36 -16.08 -1.00 10.84
N LEU A 37 -14.82 -1.36 10.75
CA LEU A 37 -14.40 -2.63 10.13
C LEU A 37 -15.20 -3.81 10.64
N GLY A 38 -15.52 -4.74 9.75
CA GLY A 38 -16.22 -5.97 10.07
C GLY A 38 -15.55 -6.72 11.23
N LYS A 39 -16.33 -7.43 12.03
CA LYS A 39 -15.86 -8.10 13.26
C LYS A 39 -14.68 -9.05 13.01
N TRP A 40 -14.62 -9.67 11.83
CA TRP A 40 -13.57 -10.59 11.45
C TRP A 40 -12.25 -9.84 11.19
N MET A 41 -12.27 -8.80 10.35
CA MET A 41 -11.11 -7.94 10.10
C MET A 41 -10.60 -7.29 11.38
N GLY A 42 -11.49 -6.76 12.21
CA GLY A 42 -11.12 -6.19 13.50
C GLY A 42 -10.45 -7.19 14.46
N ARG A 43 -10.82 -8.48 14.41
CA ARG A 43 -10.11 -9.54 15.15
C ARG A 43 -8.74 -9.83 14.56
N MET A 44 -8.62 -9.95 13.25
CA MET A 44 -7.35 -10.19 12.57
C MET A 44 -6.33 -9.10 12.91
N TYR A 45 -6.69 -7.82 12.77
CA TYR A 45 -5.79 -6.70 13.12
C TYR A 45 -5.33 -6.72 14.58
N ARG A 46 -6.19 -7.14 15.53
CA ARG A 46 -5.80 -7.28 16.96
C ARG A 46 -4.90 -8.47 17.22
N LEU A 47 -4.98 -9.52 16.41
CA LEU A 47 -4.17 -10.73 16.57
C LEU A 47 -2.80 -10.59 15.88
N PHE A 48 -2.70 -9.86 14.79
CA PHE A 48 -1.48 -9.69 14.00
C PHE A 48 -0.23 -9.40 14.84
N PRO A 49 -0.22 -8.45 15.77
CA PRO A 49 0.97 -8.13 16.56
C PRO A 49 1.42 -9.26 17.50
N ARG A 50 0.59 -10.30 17.70
CA ARG A 50 0.89 -11.42 18.60
C ARG A 50 1.59 -12.59 17.92
N PHE A 51 1.63 -12.59 16.60
CA PHE A 51 2.30 -13.64 15.83
C PHE A 51 3.77 -13.30 15.57
N PRO A 52 4.66 -14.32 15.50
CA PRO A 52 6.04 -14.11 15.07
C PRO A 52 6.11 -13.49 13.68
N GLU A 53 7.04 -12.56 13.48
CA GLU A 53 7.22 -11.82 12.23
C GLU A 53 7.36 -12.75 11.00
N ALA A 54 8.04 -13.88 11.15
CA ALA A 54 8.19 -14.85 10.07
C ALA A 54 6.86 -15.41 9.52
N PHE A 55 5.83 -15.52 10.38
CA PHE A 55 4.49 -15.93 9.98
C PHE A 55 3.69 -14.78 9.40
N MET A 56 3.99 -13.56 9.84
CA MET A 56 3.26 -12.37 9.43
C MET A 56 3.80 -11.73 8.16
N ALA A 57 5.06 -12.02 7.80
CA ALA A 57 5.69 -11.41 6.64
C ALA A 57 4.93 -11.68 5.32
N PRO A 58 4.49 -12.92 4.98
CA PRO A 58 3.71 -13.14 3.76
C PRO A 58 2.36 -12.42 3.73
N PRO A 59 1.47 -12.51 4.75
CA PRO A 59 0.20 -11.79 4.72
C PRO A 59 0.40 -10.26 4.78
N ALA A 60 1.38 -9.76 5.53
CA ALA A 60 1.69 -8.33 5.56
C ALA A 60 2.13 -7.84 4.17
N PHE A 61 3.01 -8.57 3.49
CA PHE A 61 3.40 -8.26 2.12
C PHE A 61 2.19 -8.19 1.17
N VAL A 62 1.26 -9.15 1.28
CA VAL A 62 0.05 -9.16 0.45
C VAL A 62 -0.87 -7.98 0.79
N THR A 63 -0.91 -7.53 2.05
CA THR A 63 -1.68 -6.33 2.45
C THR A 63 -1.14 -5.06 1.78
N GLU A 64 0.19 -4.85 1.82
CA GLU A 64 0.85 -3.72 1.14
C GLU A 64 0.60 -3.77 -0.38
N LEU A 65 0.80 -4.96 -0.98
CA LEU A 65 0.54 -5.17 -2.41
C LEU A 65 -0.92 -4.89 -2.79
N MET A 66 -1.86 -5.29 -1.94
CA MET A 66 -3.28 -5.04 -2.15
C MET A 66 -3.58 -3.55 -2.08
N GLY A 67 -3.05 -2.83 -1.09
CA GLY A 67 -3.15 -1.38 -0.99
C GLY A 67 -2.65 -0.70 -2.27
N LEU A 68 -1.45 -1.03 -2.70
CA LEU A 68 -0.85 -0.48 -3.91
C LEU A 68 -1.72 -0.72 -5.16
N THR A 69 -2.21 -1.95 -5.37
CA THR A 69 -3.06 -2.26 -6.52
C THR A 69 -4.41 -1.54 -6.46
N VAL A 70 -5.02 -1.41 -5.28
CA VAL A 70 -6.24 -0.60 -5.08
C VAL A 70 -6.00 0.84 -5.49
N TYR A 71 -4.93 1.47 -5.02
CA TYR A 71 -4.62 2.87 -5.35
C TYR A 71 -4.35 3.07 -6.83
N GLN A 72 -3.68 2.12 -7.50
CA GLN A 72 -3.48 2.15 -8.96
C GLN A 72 -4.80 2.11 -9.72
N HIS A 73 -5.74 1.27 -9.30
CA HIS A 73 -7.06 1.20 -9.92
C HIS A 73 -7.88 2.46 -9.67
N ILE A 74 -7.77 3.08 -8.48
CA ILE A 74 -8.41 4.37 -8.20
C ILE A 74 -7.82 5.46 -9.11
N ASP A 75 -6.49 5.57 -9.20
CA ASP A 75 -5.81 6.57 -10.06
C ASP A 75 -6.25 6.42 -11.52
N GLY A 76 -6.31 5.18 -12.03
CA GLY A 76 -6.79 4.89 -13.37
C GLY A 76 -8.27 5.24 -13.62
N ALA A 77 -9.11 5.23 -12.58
CA ALA A 77 -10.53 5.56 -12.66
C ALA A 77 -10.84 7.05 -12.51
N LEU A 78 -9.89 7.87 -12.01
CA LEU A 78 -10.12 9.28 -11.66
C LEU A 78 -10.62 10.13 -12.83
N ASP A 79 -10.11 9.91 -14.04
CA ASP A 79 -10.54 10.70 -15.21
C ASP A 79 -12.02 10.49 -15.56
N LYS A 80 -12.55 9.31 -15.24
CA LYS A 80 -13.96 8.98 -15.43
C LYS A 80 -14.82 9.45 -14.26
N ILE A 81 -14.37 9.21 -13.02
CA ILE A 81 -15.15 9.47 -11.81
C ILE A 81 -15.26 10.97 -11.54
N LEU A 82 -14.18 11.73 -11.80
CA LEU A 82 -14.07 13.17 -11.55
C LEU A 82 -13.91 13.97 -12.84
N ALA A 83 -14.61 13.55 -13.91
CA ALA A 83 -14.56 14.22 -15.20
C ALA A 83 -14.95 15.70 -15.12
N ASP A 84 -15.98 15.99 -14.32
CA ASP A 84 -16.54 17.33 -14.14
C ASP A 84 -15.85 18.13 -13.02
N GLU A 85 -14.90 17.52 -12.30
CA GLU A 85 -14.18 18.14 -11.17
C GLU A 85 -12.66 18.09 -11.35
N PRO A 86 -12.08 18.75 -12.38
CA PRO A 86 -10.67 18.57 -12.73
C PRO A 86 -9.70 18.97 -11.61
N LYS A 87 -10.03 20.00 -10.82
CA LYS A 87 -9.17 20.43 -9.69
C LYS A 87 -9.12 19.38 -8.58
N ALA A 88 -10.28 18.79 -8.23
CA ALA A 88 -10.35 17.71 -7.25
C ALA A 88 -9.64 16.46 -7.75
N ARG A 89 -9.86 16.09 -9.02
CA ARG A 89 -9.20 14.97 -9.69
C ARG A 89 -7.68 15.08 -9.62
N ASP A 90 -7.14 16.23 -10.04
CA ASP A 90 -5.69 16.43 -10.10
C ASP A 90 -5.08 16.42 -8.70
N ARG A 91 -5.77 16.99 -7.70
CA ARG A 91 -5.31 16.95 -6.31
C ARG A 91 -5.36 15.54 -5.72
N VAL A 92 -6.42 14.78 -5.95
CA VAL A 92 -6.51 13.37 -5.50
C VAL A 92 -5.43 12.53 -6.15
N ARG A 93 -5.18 12.72 -7.44
CA ARG A 93 -4.10 12.01 -8.16
C ARG A 93 -2.73 12.30 -7.56
N GLU A 94 -2.45 13.55 -7.21
CA GLU A 94 -1.19 13.93 -6.54
C GLU A 94 -1.04 13.20 -5.20
N LEU A 95 -2.08 13.20 -4.36
CA LEU A 95 -2.08 12.54 -3.06
C LEU A 95 -1.92 11.02 -3.18
N LEU A 96 -2.64 10.39 -4.11
CA LEU A 96 -2.51 8.95 -4.37
C LEU A 96 -1.11 8.58 -4.84
N ARG A 97 -0.48 9.37 -5.71
CA ARG A 97 0.89 9.11 -6.17
C ARG A 97 1.91 9.21 -5.04
N GLU A 98 1.71 10.12 -4.10
CA GLU A 98 2.54 10.20 -2.90
C GLU A 98 2.43 8.90 -2.09
N ILE A 99 1.20 8.44 -1.81
CA ILE A 99 0.95 7.19 -1.09
C ILE A 99 1.54 5.99 -1.86
N MET A 100 1.23 5.86 -3.15
CA MET A 100 1.72 4.74 -3.95
C MET A 100 3.25 4.65 -4.01
N THR A 101 3.95 5.76 -3.91
CA THR A 101 5.42 5.78 -3.86
C THR A 101 5.93 5.12 -2.59
N ASP A 102 5.29 5.40 -1.45
CA ASP A 102 5.66 4.82 -0.16
C ASP A 102 5.25 3.33 -0.11
N GLU A 103 4.03 3.01 -0.54
CA GLU A 103 3.53 1.61 -0.59
C GLU A 103 4.40 0.71 -1.46
N LEU A 104 4.90 1.22 -2.57
CA LEU A 104 5.81 0.49 -3.43
C LEU A 104 7.10 0.10 -2.71
N ALA A 105 7.60 0.98 -1.84
CA ALA A 105 8.75 0.66 -1.01
C ALA A 105 8.43 -0.34 0.08
N HIS A 106 7.26 -0.24 0.70
CA HIS A 106 6.81 -1.20 1.70
C HIS A 106 6.74 -2.61 1.08
N VAL A 107 6.15 -2.73 -0.10
CA VAL A 107 6.13 -3.98 -0.89
C VAL A 107 7.55 -4.49 -1.16
N GLY A 108 8.45 -3.64 -1.64
CA GLY A 108 9.84 -3.99 -1.92
C GLY A 108 10.61 -4.43 -0.68
N GLN A 109 10.47 -3.70 0.42
CA GLN A 109 11.09 -4.03 1.71
C GLN A 109 10.66 -5.41 2.20
N ARG A 110 9.36 -5.65 2.25
CA ARG A 110 8.83 -6.93 2.75
C ARG A 110 9.25 -8.09 1.86
N ARG A 111 9.24 -7.92 0.55
CA ARG A 111 9.75 -8.90 -0.40
C ARG A 111 11.18 -9.31 -0.08
N ASN A 112 12.06 -8.35 0.18
CA ASN A 112 13.48 -8.62 0.43
C ASN A 112 13.74 -9.41 1.72
N PHE A 113 12.84 -9.30 2.70
CA PHE A 113 12.96 -10.04 3.96
C PHE A 113 12.40 -11.46 3.91
N MET A 114 11.54 -11.78 2.95
CA MET A 114 10.85 -13.07 2.94
C MET A 114 11.63 -14.23 2.32
N GLY A 115 12.56 -13.96 1.40
CA GLY A 115 13.19 -15.02 0.63
C GLY A 115 12.22 -15.84 -0.24
N PRO A 116 12.71 -16.83 -1.00
CA PRO A 116 11.89 -17.58 -1.98
C PRO A 116 10.70 -18.33 -1.37
N ILE A 117 10.87 -18.92 -0.19
CA ILE A 117 9.79 -19.67 0.49
C ILE A 117 8.67 -18.73 0.93
N GLY A 118 9.02 -17.60 1.55
CA GLY A 118 8.05 -16.59 1.96
C GLY A 118 7.30 -16.00 0.77
N LEU A 119 7.96 -15.75 -0.35
CA LEU A 119 7.34 -15.28 -1.59
C LEU A 119 6.39 -16.33 -2.18
N GLY A 120 6.78 -17.61 -2.15
CA GLY A 120 5.90 -18.71 -2.55
C GLY A 120 4.62 -18.77 -1.69
N ALA A 121 4.77 -18.64 -0.38
CA ALA A 121 3.65 -18.57 0.55
C ALA A 121 2.78 -17.34 0.28
N ALA A 122 3.37 -16.16 0.09
CA ALA A 122 2.64 -14.93 -0.21
C ALA A 122 1.75 -15.06 -1.44
N ARG A 123 2.23 -15.68 -2.51
CA ARG A 123 1.44 -15.94 -3.73
C ARG A 123 0.15 -16.73 -3.47
N LEU A 124 0.18 -17.64 -2.50
CA LEU A 124 -1.00 -18.42 -2.10
C LEU A 124 -2.01 -17.55 -1.34
N PHE A 125 -1.55 -16.50 -0.65
CA PHE A 125 -2.41 -15.60 0.11
C PHE A 125 -3.05 -14.48 -0.73
N VAL A 126 -2.53 -14.15 -1.91
CA VAL A 126 -3.06 -13.04 -2.73
C VAL A 126 -4.56 -13.19 -2.93
N GLU A 127 -5.01 -14.26 -3.56
CA GLU A 127 -6.43 -14.41 -3.90
C GLU A 127 -7.35 -14.47 -2.67
N PRO A 128 -7.11 -15.31 -1.64
CA PRO A 128 -8.00 -15.35 -0.48
C PRO A 128 -8.03 -14.04 0.31
N MET A 129 -6.95 -13.29 0.39
CA MET A 129 -6.92 -12.02 1.08
C MET A 129 -7.68 -10.93 0.31
N TYR A 130 -7.47 -10.81 -1.00
CA TYR A 130 -8.24 -9.89 -1.84
C TYR A 130 -9.74 -10.20 -1.76
N ARG A 131 -10.13 -11.46 -1.90
CA ARG A 131 -11.54 -11.85 -1.79
C ARG A 131 -12.14 -11.58 -0.41
N ALA A 132 -11.37 -11.76 0.66
CA ALA A 132 -11.80 -11.44 2.01
C ALA A 132 -12.00 -9.94 2.21
N PHE A 133 -11.06 -9.12 1.76
CA PHE A 133 -11.13 -7.66 1.83
C PHE A 133 -12.37 -7.13 1.08
N PHE A 134 -12.56 -7.54 -0.17
CA PHE A 134 -13.70 -7.10 -0.98
C PHE A 134 -15.05 -7.66 -0.51
N ARG A 135 -15.06 -8.76 0.23
CA ARG A 135 -16.27 -9.24 0.91
C ARG A 135 -16.66 -8.34 2.07
N ASP A 136 -15.68 -7.86 2.82
CA ASP A 136 -15.90 -7.02 4.00
C ASP A 136 -16.17 -5.54 3.63
N LEU A 137 -15.86 -5.15 2.39
CA LEU A 137 -16.10 -3.83 1.81
C LEU A 137 -16.86 -3.97 0.48
N PRO A 138 -18.15 -4.37 0.51
CA PRO A 138 -18.91 -4.72 -0.69
C PRO A 138 -19.09 -3.56 -1.68
N GLU A 139 -19.00 -2.30 -1.21
CA GLU A 139 -19.08 -1.09 -2.03
C GLU A 139 -17.93 -1.00 -3.04
N THR A 140 -16.80 -1.60 -2.74
CA THR A 140 -15.64 -1.64 -3.63
C THR A 140 -15.93 -2.35 -4.94
N ARG A 141 -16.89 -3.29 -4.96
CA ARG A 141 -17.34 -3.98 -6.19
C ARG A 141 -18.03 -3.06 -7.20
N LEU A 142 -18.46 -1.89 -6.77
CA LEU A 142 -19.03 -0.87 -7.65
C LEU A 142 -17.95 -0.17 -8.48
N LEU A 143 -16.72 -0.17 -7.97
CA LEU A 143 -15.58 0.55 -8.55
C LEU A 143 -14.57 -0.38 -9.21
N PHE A 144 -14.46 -1.63 -8.72
CA PHE A 144 -13.37 -2.53 -9.10
C PHE A 144 -13.86 -3.89 -9.57
N ASP A 145 -13.17 -4.42 -10.60
CA ASP A 145 -13.23 -5.83 -10.98
C ASP A 145 -12.25 -6.62 -10.09
N LEU A 146 -12.82 -7.40 -9.16
CA LEU A 146 -12.05 -8.21 -8.22
C LEU A 146 -11.12 -9.21 -8.92
N ASP A 147 -11.58 -9.85 -9.98
CA ASP A 147 -10.76 -10.86 -10.68
C ASP A 147 -9.59 -10.19 -11.42
N HIS A 148 -9.79 -8.98 -11.92
CA HIS A 148 -8.72 -8.17 -12.47
C HIS A 148 -7.69 -7.80 -11.39
N MET A 149 -8.12 -7.30 -10.24
CA MET A 149 -7.23 -6.95 -9.15
C MET A 149 -6.44 -8.14 -8.59
N VAL A 150 -7.07 -9.31 -8.48
CA VAL A 150 -6.38 -10.57 -8.10
C VAL A 150 -5.31 -10.92 -9.13
N ARG A 151 -5.59 -10.77 -10.42
CA ARG A 151 -4.58 -11.00 -11.48
C ARG A 151 -3.41 -10.04 -11.32
N ASP A 152 -3.68 -8.75 -11.16
CA ASP A 152 -2.64 -7.73 -10.99
C ASP A 152 -1.76 -8.02 -9.77
N GLY A 153 -2.36 -8.37 -8.64
CA GLY A 153 -1.60 -8.77 -7.45
C GLY A 153 -0.75 -10.02 -7.65
N LYS A 154 -1.21 -10.99 -8.44
CA LYS A 154 -0.45 -12.23 -8.75
C LYS A 154 0.68 -12.01 -9.75
N THR A 155 0.52 -11.06 -10.65
CA THR A 155 1.46 -10.78 -11.76
C THR A 155 2.28 -9.52 -11.55
N PHE A 156 2.21 -8.91 -10.37
CA PHE A 156 2.92 -7.68 -10.08
C PHE A 156 4.42 -7.82 -10.35
N ASP A 157 4.93 -6.96 -11.24
CA ASP A 157 6.34 -7.00 -11.63
C ASP A 157 7.17 -6.02 -10.79
N TYR A 158 7.92 -6.56 -9.85
CA TYR A 158 8.83 -5.78 -9.01
C TYR A 158 10.04 -5.22 -9.77
N SER A 159 10.37 -5.76 -10.93
CA SER A 159 11.50 -5.29 -11.73
C SER A 159 11.17 -4.00 -12.49
N ALA A 160 9.88 -3.73 -12.68
CA ALA A 160 9.39 -2.51 -13.34
C ALA A 160 9.39 -1.27 -12.44
N ILE A 161 9.76 -1.43 -11.15
CA ILE A 161 9.82 -0.31 -10.20
C ILE A 161 11.01 0.58 -10.54
N ALA A 162 10.75 1.82 -10.92
CA ALA A 162 11.80 2.77 -11.21
C ALA A 162 12.69 3.02 -9.98
N PRO A 163 14.02 2.94 -10.10
CA PRO A 163 14.94 3.15 -8.97
C PRO A 163 14.69 4.44 -8.20
N GLU A 164 14.29 5.51 -8.91
CA GLU A 164 14.01 6.81 -8.32
C GLU A 164 12.77 6.78 -7.41
N MET A 165 11.80 5.94 -7.70
CA MET A 165 10.62 5.75 -6.84
C MET A 165 11.01 5.01 -5.56
N ILE A 166 11.88 4.01 -5.67
CA ILE A 166 12.41 3.28 -4.52
C ILE A 166 13.25 4.21 -3.64
N GLU A 167 14.09 5.05 -4.22
CA GLU A 167 14.90 6.02 -3.47
C GLU A 167 14.06 7.03 -2.70
N LYS A 168 12.98 7.51 -3.27
CA LYS A 168 12.09 8.49 -2.63
C LYS A 168 11.35 7.92 -1.42
N SER A 169 11.13 6.63 -1.40
CA SER A 169 10.32 5.93 -0.42
C SER A 169 11.00 5.63 0.92
N TRP A 170 12.32 5.83 1.02
CA TRP A 170 13.05 5.68 2.29
C TRP A 170 12.91 6.88 3.22
N VAL A 171 12.41 7.99 2.71
CA VAL A 171 12.20 9.21 3.48
C VAL A 171 10.73 9.57 3.33
N PRO A 172 9.95 9.61 4.42
CA PRO A 172 8.58 10.08 4.36
C PRO A 172 8.47 11.38 3.58
N SER A 173 7.43 11.53 2.79
CA SER A 173 7.26 12.68 1.89
C SER A 173 7.33 14.03 2.61
N TYR A 174 6.90 14.10 3.87
CA TYR A 174 7.01 15.30 4.71
C TYR A 174 8.42 15.52 5.28
N CYS A 175 9.32 14.53 5.19
CA CYS A 175 10.69 14.59 5.66
C CYS A 175 11.72 14.90 4.54
N LYS A 176 11.29 15.48 3.43
CA LYS A 176 12.13 15.79 2.26
C LYS A 176 13.38 16.61 2.55
N THR A 177 13.44 17.25 3.71
CA THR A 177 14.60 18.05 4.16
C THR A 177 15.63 17.27 4.96
N LEU A 178 15.33 16.02 5.34
CA LEU A 178 16.30 15.20 6.05
C LEU A 178 17.36 14.68 5.09
N PRO A 179 18.66 14.72 5.48
CA PRO A 179 19.71 14.17 4.64
C PRO A 179 19.44 12.69 4.39
N ARG A 180 19.56 12.28 3.12
CA ARG A 180 19.53 10.87 2.73
C ARG A 180 20.54 10.11 3.58
N SER A 181 20.16 8.98 4.14
CA SER A 181 21.14 8.11 4.78
C SER A 181 22.12 7.68 3.68
N GLU A 182 23.42 7.85 3.91
CA GLU A 182 24.50 7.52 2.96
C GLU A 182 24.55 6.02 2.58
N ASP A 183 23.65 5.23 3.07
CA ASP A 183 23.57 3.78 2.90
C ASP A 183 22.79 3.40 1.63
N GLY A 184 23.29 3.85 0.47
CA GLY A 184 22.78 3.48 -0.86
C GLY A 184 22.84 1.97 -1.17
N SER A 185 23.57 1.19 -0.36
CA SER A 185 23.70 -0.26 -0.51
C SER A 185 22.36 -1.03 -0.33
N ARG A 186 21.33 -0.39 0.24
CA ARG A 186 20.03 -1.01 0.53
C ARG A 186 19.20 -1.30 -0.70
N PHE A 187 19.41 -0.57 -1.78
CA PHE A 187 18.64 -0.70 -3.01
C PHE A 187 19.23 -1.72 -3.98
N ASP A 188 20.51 -2.07 -3.83
CA ASP A 188 21.15 -3.09 -4.66
C ASP A 188 20.51 -4.47 -4.45
N ASN A 189 19.92 -4.72 -3.29
CA ASN A 189 19.21 -5.95 -3.00
C ASN A 189 17.84 -6.07 -3.72
N LEU A 190 17.23 -4.94 -4.11
CA LEU A 190 16.00 -4.92 -4.92
C LEU A 190 16.29 -5.25 -6.39
N ARG A 191 17.51 -5.05 -6.85
CA ARG A 191 17.94 -5.33 -8.24
C ARG A 191 18.32 -6.80 -8.47
N ARG A 192 18.51 -7.59 -7.41
CA ARG A 192 19.04 -8.96 -7.47
C ARG A 192 17.99 -10.06 -7.29
N GLY A 193 16.72 -9.75 -7.38
CA GLY A 193 15.67 -10.73 -7.18
C GLY A 193 14.86 -11.03 -8.43
#